data_a736bd9bd9688f551290231576b30c25
#
_entry.id   a736bd9bd9688f551290231576b30c25
#
_cell.length_a   1.000
_cell.length_b   1.000
_cell.length_c   1.000
_cell.angle_alpha   90.00
_cell.angle_beta   90.00
_cell.angle_gamma   90.00
#
_symmetry.space_group_name_H-M   'P 1'
#
loop_
_entity.id
_entity.type
_entity.pdbx_description
1 polymer ?
#
loop_
_entity_poly.entity_id
_entity_poly.type
_entity_poly.pdbx_seq_one_letter_code
_entity_poly.pdbx_strand_id
1 'polypeptide(L)'
;MASQYPVGEVSTVLVDHIPVVWMEPSPRRPEAPLALWLHPLSRTKEDAIPFLQDLAGAGFVAVSFDAWQHGQRGTEVRDHILERVFGGFRRHMWPILGQTTLDALRVVDWAIAELEASPEVVAGGVSMGGDVAVALAGVDERVMRVASIVATPDWTRPGMHDLNDPSRVLPQGQADAYARWFYDHLDPLTHLDAYARGPAIAFECGADDTHVPPDGAQRFQAALSEIHPHVAERVCVTVHPGVGHLDGVRSAALLQNCMAWFLER
;
A
#
# COMPACT_ATOMS: atom_id res chain seq x y z
N MET A 1 16.12 -2.15 13.67
CA MET A 1 16.03 -3.06 14.85
C MET A 1 16.86 -4.30 14.54
N ALA A 2 17.45 -4.97 15.56
CA ALA A 2 18.08 -6.27 15.32
C ALA A 2 16.99 -7.31 15.02
N SER A 3 17.25 -8.20 14.03
CA SER A 3 16.34 -9.30 13.69
C SER A 3 16.15 -10.19 14.92
N GLN A 4 14.91 -10.49 15.28
CA GLN A 4 14.56 -11.37 16.39
C GLN A 4 14.65 -12.85 15.98
N TYR A 5 14.45 -13.12 14.69
CA TYR A 5 14.43 -14.46 14.12
C TYR A 5 15.41 -14.56 12.93
N PRO A 6 16.05 -15.71 12.73
CA PRO A 6 16.64 -16.02 11.44
C PRO A 6 15.57 -15.96 10.34
N VAL A 7 15.96 -15.58 9.15
CA VAL A 7 15.05 -15.42 8.00
C VAL A 7 15.26 -16.57 7.03
N GLY A 8 14.17 -17.14 6.51
CA GLY A 8 14.17 -18.14 5.46
C GLY A 8 14.62 -17.58 4.10
N GLU A 9 14.70 -18.45 3.11
CA GLU A 9 15.01 -18.05 1.74
C GLU A 9 13.83 -17.33 1.10
N VAL A 10 14.13 -16.53 0.06
CA VAL A 10 13.12 -15.92 -0.79
C VAL A 10 12.43 -17.00 -1.61
N SER A 11 11.12 -17.07 -1.50
CA SER A 11 10.29 -18.03 -2.24
C SER A 11 9.34 -17.29 -3.20
N THR A 12 8.96 -17.98 -4.29
CA THR A 12 8.07 -17.40 -5.31
C THR A 12 7.01 -18.42 -5.74
N VAL A 13 5.83 -17.92 -6.10
CA VAL A 13 4.72 -18.74 -6.62
C VAL A 13 3.81 -17.90 -7.53
N LEU A 14 2.99 -18.58 -8.32
CA LEU A 14 1.80 -17.98 -8.96
C LEU A 14 0.57 -18.37 -8.15
N VAL A 15 -0.10 -17.37 -7.56
CA VAL A 15 -1.42 -17.52 -6.94
C VAL A 15 -2.44 -17.17 -8.01
N ASP A 16 -3.07 -18.19 -8.60
CA ASP A 16 -3.82 -18.08 -9.85
C ASP A 16 -2.93 -17.50 -10.98
N HIS A 17 -3.06 -16.21 -11.25
CA HIS A 17 -2.26 -15.48 -12.24
C HIS A 17 -1.43 -14.33 -11.61
N ILE A 18 -1.32 -14.31 -10.28
CA ILE A 18 -0.65 -13.27 -9.52
C ILE A 18 0.73 -13.77 -9.10
N PRO A 19 1.83 -13.19 -9.63
CA PRO A 19 3.18 -13.52 -9.20
C PRO A 19 3.43 -12.99 -7.79
N VAL A 20 3.76 -13.88 -6.87
CA VAL A 20 3.98 -13.60 -5.45
C VAL A 20 5.41 -13.93 -5.06
N VAL A 21 5.98 -13.16 -4.16
CA VAL A 21 7.21 -13.41 -3.44
C VAL A 21 6.95 -13.38 -1.95
N TRP A 22 7.56 -14.31 -1.18
CA TRP A 22 7.41 -14.30 0.27
C TRP A 22 8.66 -14.76 0.99
N MET A 23 8.72 -14.44 2.28
CA MET A 23 9.74 -14.85 3.23
C MET A 23 9.10 -15.20 4.57
N GLU A 24 9.68 -16.15 5.27
CA GLU A 24 9.20 -16.61 6.58
C GLU A 24 10.31 -16.56 7.63
N PRO A 25 9.97 -16.48 8.93
CA PRO A 25 10.93 -16.74 10.00
C PRO A 25 11.50 -18.17 9.88
N SER A 26 12.75 -18.37 10.24
CA SER A 26 13.38 -19.68 10.29
C SER A 26 13.79 -20.01 11.73
N PRO A 27 13.33 -21.11 12.36
CA PRO A 27 12.35 -22.06 11.80
C PRO A 27 10.98 -21.44 11.60
N ARG A 28 10.21 -22.03 10.68
CA ARG A 28 8.81 -21.62 10.42
C ARG A 28 8.00 -21.66 11.70
N ARG A 29 7.12 -20.68 11.86
CA ARG A 29 6.24 -20.54 13.02
C ARG A 29 4.79 -20.69 12.57
N PRO A 30 4.07 -21.73 13.03
CA PRO A 30 2.64 -21.82 12.80
C PRO A 30 1.92 -20.56 13.31
N GLU A 31 0.92 -20.12 12.60
CA GLU A 31 0.12 -18.93 12.94
C GLU A 31 0.93 -17.64 13.14
N ALA A 32 2.11 -17.54 12.49
CA ALA A 32 2.83 -16.28 12.45
C ALA A 32 1.95 -15.19 11.79
N PRO A 33 1.93 -13.95 12.29
CA PRO A 33 1.12 -12.89 11.69
C PRO A 33 1.53 -12.64 10.24
N LEU A 34 0.55 -12.35 9.38
CA LEU A 34 0.77 -12.06 7.97
C LEU A 34 1.06 -10.58 7.76
N ALA A 35 2.16 -10.27 7.06
CA ALA A 35 2.46 -8.92 6.60
C ALA A 35 2.46 -8.86 5.08
N LEU A 36 1.58 -8.04 4.51
CA LEU A 36 1.54 -7.75 3.08
C LEU A 36 2.20 -6.40 2.83
N TRP A 37 3.27 -6.37 1.99
CA TRP A 37 3.96 -5.14 1.64
C TRP A 37 4.00 -4.91 0.14
N LEU A 38 3.52 -3.76 -0.33
CA LEU A 38 3.28 -3.47 -1.73
C LEU A 38 4.24 -2.42 -2.30
N HIS A 39 4.71 -2.68 -3.52
CA HIS A 39 5.65 -1.85 -4.24
C HIS A 39 4.99 -0.57 -4.82
N PRO A 40 5.76 0.51 -5.05
CA PRO A 40 5.26 1.72 -5.72
C PRO A 40 5.06 1.52 -7.23
N LEU A 41 4.41 2.49 -7.89
CA LEU A 41 4.17 2.51 -9.33
C LEU A 41 5.47 2.27 -10.12
N SER A 42 5.38 1.50 -11.18
CA SER A 42 6.49 1.13 -12.07
C SER A 42 7.62 0.28 -11.44
N ARG A 43 7.37 -0.28 -10.26
CA ARG A 43 8.26 -1.23 -9.58
C ARG A 43 7.67 -2.64 -9.64
N THR A 44 8.31 -3.59 -8.98
CA THR A 44 7.90 -4.99 -8.93
C THR A 44 7.96 -5.52 -7.52
N LYS A 45 7.43 -6.73 -7.30
CA LYS A 45 7.48 -7.41 -6.00
C LYS A 45 8.90 -7.63 -5.48
N GLU A 46 9.90 -7.74 -6.39
CA GLU A 46 11.30 -7.90 -6.02
C GLU A 46 11.86 -6.66 -5.30
N ASP A 47 11.34 -5.47 -5.60
CA ASP A 47 11.73 -4.23 -4.91
C ASP A 47 11.31 -4.25 -3.41
N ALA A 48 10.36 -5.10 -3.04
CA ALA A 48 9.91 -5.26 -1.66
C ALA A 48 10.81 -6.21 -0.82
N ILE A 49 11.62 -7.07 -1.46
CA ILE A 49 12.38 -8.13 -0.79
C ILE A 49 13.19 -7.62 0.41
N PRO A 50 13.93 -6.50 0.36
CA PRO A 50 14.69 -6.03 1.52
C PRO A 50 13.80 -5.79 2.75
N PHE A 51 12.59 -5.25 2.55
CA PHE A 51 11.67 -5.02 3.66
C PHE A 51 10.95 -6.29 4.10
N LEU A 52 10.69 -7.25 3.18
CA LEU A 52 10.20 -8.57 3.55
C LEU A 52 11.18 -9.33 4.46
N GLN A 53 12.50 -9.13 4.26
CA GLN A 53 13.52 -9.69 5.16
C GLN A 53 13.41 -9.11 6.56
N ASP A 54 13.21 -7.80 6.68
CA ASP A 54 13.02 -7.14 7.98
C ASP A 54 11.73 -7.63 8.68
N LEU A 55 10.63 -7.75 7.94
CA LEU A 55 9.36 -8.29 8.44
C LEU A 55 9.46 -9.74 8.89
N ALA A 56 10.09 -10.61 8.08
CA ALA A 56 10.32 -12.00 8.45
C ALA A 56 11.24 -12.10 9.68
N GLY A 57 12.30 -11.26 9.74
CA GLY A 57 13.16 -11.13 10.92
C GLY A 57 12.44 -10.65 12.17
N ALA A 58 11.32 -9.94 12.02
CA ALA A 58 10.44 -9.53 13.10
C ALA A 58 9.39 -10.59 13.47
N GLY A 59 9.29 -11.68 12.70
CA GLY A 59 8.44 -12.83 13.00
C GLY A 59 7.16 -12.93 12.15
N PHE A 60 7.03 -12.15 11.09
CA PHE A 60 5.90 -12.22 10.16
C PHE A 60 6.14 -13.24 9.03
N VAL A 61 5.07 -13.84 8.52
CA VAL A 61 5.02 -14.32 7.15
C VAL A 61 4.89 -13.08 6.26
N ALA A 62 5.96 -12.73 5.56
CA ALA A 62 6.06 -11.48 4.80
C ALA A 62 5.85 -11.74 3.31
N VAL A 63 4.86 -11.10 2.71
CA VAL A 63 4.40 -11.36 1.35
C VAL A 63 4.37 -10.06 0.54
N SER A 64 4.76 -10.15 -0.74
CA SER A 64 4.53 -9.12 -1.75
C SER A 64 4.12 -9.77 -3.07
N PHE A 65 3.51 -8.99 -3.96
CA PHE A 65 3.12 -9.49 -5.29
C PHE A 65 3.20 -8.38 -6.34
N ASP A 66 3.27 -8.77 -7.61
CA ASP A 66 3.22 -7.83 -8.71
C ASP A 66 1.82 -7.23 -8.82
N ALA A 67 1.70 -5.92 -8.67
CA ALA A 67 0.46 -5.18 -8.88
C ALA A 67 -0.07 -5.37 -10.31
N TRP A 68 -1.35 -5.10 -10.51
CA TRP A 68 -1.95 -5.15 -11.85
C TRP A 68 -1.15 -4.33 -12.85
N GLN A 69 -0.81 -4.93 -14.00
CA GLN A 69 0.02 -4.37 -15.07
C GLN A 69 1.50 -4.10 -14.68
N HIS A 70 2.01 -4.65 -13.59
CA HIS A 70 3.41 -4.52 -13.17
C HIS A 70 4.15 -5.84 -13.21
N GLY A 71 5.47 -5.77 -13.21
CA GLY A 71 6.34 -6.94 -13.14
C GLY A 71 6.01 -8.00 -14.17
N GLN A 72 5.82 -9.24 -13.77
CA GLN A 72 5.45 -10.36 -14.64
C GLN A 72 4.02 -10.27 -15.20
N ARG A 73 3.20 -9.35 -14.72
CA ARG A 73 1.83 -9.07 -15.22
C ARG A 73 1.79 -7.90 -16.19
N GLY A 74 2.88 -7.19 -16.36
CA GLY A 74 3.01 -6.05 -17.27
C GLY A 74 3.58 -6.46 -18.62
N THR A 75 3.19 -5.72 -19.65
CA THR A 75 3.78 -5.83 -21.00
C THR A 75 4.61 -4.60 -21.36
N GLU A 76 4.64 -3.61 -20.48
CA GLU A 76 5.30 -2.32 -20.69
C GLU A 76 6.58 -2.23 -19.86
N VAL A 77 7.58 -1.54 -20.42
CA VAL A 77 8.75 -1.13 -19.63
C VAL A 77 8.38 0.04 -18.71
N ARG A 78 9.18 0.23 -17.67
CA ARG A 78 8.95 1.19 -16.60
C ARG A 78 8.55 2.59 -17.08
N ASP A 79 9.27 3.14 -18.03
CA ASP A 79 9.04 4.52 -18.48
C ASP A 79 7.72 4.66 -19.23
N HIS A 80 7.33 3.63 -19.99
CA HIS A 80 6.05 3.62 -20.72
C HIS A 80 4.85 3.56 -19.77
N ILE A 81 4.91 2.77 -18.69
CA ILE A 81 3.80 2.74 -17.72
C ILE A 81 3.65 4.08 -17.01
N LEU A 82 4.76 4.77 -16.67
CA LEU A 82 4.73 6.11 -16.07
C LEU A 82 4.12 7.14 -17.04
N GLU A 83 4.58 7.15 -18.30
CA GLU A 83 4.06 8.04 -19.34
C GLU A 83 2.55 7.83 -19.55
N ARG A 84 2.11 6.59 -19.67
CA ARG A 84 0.70 6.24 -19.85
C ARG A 84 -0.15 6.66 -18.65
N VAL A 85 0.29 6.33 -17.44
CA VAL A 85 -0.46 6.65 -16.19
C VAL A 85 -0.55 8.15 -15.98
N PHE A 86 0.55 8.89 -16.14
CA PHE A 86 0.54 10.34 -15.96
C PHE A 86 -0.05 11.11 -17.15
N GLY A 87 -0.16 10.50 -18.30
CA GLY A 87 -0.88 11.03 -19.46
C GLY A 87 -2.41 10.94 -19.33
N GLY A 88 -2.94 10.10 -18.43
CA GLY A 88 -4.37 9.92 -18.22
C GLY A 88 -4.65 9.24 -16.87
N PHE A 89 -4.31 9.95 -15.78
CA PHE A 89 -4.22 9.39 -14.44
C PHE A 89 -5.49 8.61 -14.02
N ARG A 90 -6.66 9.23 -14.08
CA ARG A 90 -7.91 8.59 -13.65
C ARG A 90 -8.24 7.32 -14.44
N ARG A 91 -8.01 7.37 -15.77
CA ARG A 91 -8.28 6.24 -16.65
C ARG A 91 -7.37 5.04 -16.40
N HIS A 92 -6.11 5.29 -16.02
CA HIS A 92 -5.10 4.23 -15.94
C HIS A 92 -4.75 3.84 -14.49
N MET A 93 -4.67 4.82 -13.58
CA MET A 93 -4.29 4.55 -12.20
C MET A 93 -5.41 3.91 -11.38
N TRP A 94 -6.66 4.37 -11.52
CA TRP A 94 -7.77 3.81 -10.75
C TRP A 94 -7.99 2.30 -10.98
N PRO A 95 -7.94 1.78 -12.22
CA PRO A 95 -7.97 0.33 -12.44
C PRO A 95 -6.76 -0.41 -11.86
N ILE A 96 -5.56 0.21 -11.89
CA ILE A 96 -4.36 -0.40 -11.28
C ILE A 96 -4.57 -0.53 -9.76
N LEU A 97 -4.99 0.54 -9.09
CA LEU A 97 -5.28 0.52 -7.66
C LEU A 97 -6.37 -0.51 -7.31
N GLY A 98 -7.51 -0.42 -8.00
CA GLY A 98 -8.66 -1.25 -7.68
C GLY A 98 -8.44 -2.73 -7.97
N GLN A 99 -7.89 -3.09 -9.13
CA GLN A 99 -7.62 -4.50 -9.44
C GLN A 99 -6.55 -5.08 -8.50
N THR A 100 -5.52 -4.29 -8.15
CA THR A 100 -4.50 -4.72 -7.20
C THR A 100 -5.09 -4.94 -5.80
N THR A 101 -6.03 -4.09 -5.38
CA THR A 101 -6.76 -4.28 -4.12
C THR A 101 -7.55 -5.58 -4.10
N LEU A 102 -8.28 -5.91 -5.17
CA LEU A 102 -9.04 -7.17 -5.28
C LEU A 102 -8.11 -8.40 -5.36
N ASP A 103 -6.97 -8.27 -6.04
CA ASP A 103 -5.98 -9.35 -6.12
C ASP A 103 -5.32 -9.61 -4.75
N ALA A 104 -5.16 -8.58 -3.92
CA ALA A 104 -4.64 -8.72 -2.56
C ALA A 104 -5.50 -9.65 -1.70
N LEU A 105 -6.84 -9.67 -1.88
CA LEU A 105 -7.74 -10.61 -1.20
C LEU A 105 -7.33 -12.06 -1.47
N ARG A 106 -7.05 -12.41 -2.75
CA ARG A 106 -6.63 -13.76 -3.15
C ARG A 106 -5.27 -14.13 -2.57
N VAL A 107 -4.33 -13.18 -2.54
CA VAL A 107 -2.99 -13.41 -1.99
C VAL A 107 -3.05 -13.62 -0.48
N VAL A 108 -3.90 -12.88 0.23
CA VAL A 108 -4.15 -13.06 1.67
C VAL A 108 -4.80 -14.43 1.93
N ASP A 109 -5.83 -14.81 1.17
CA ASP A 109 -6.47 -16.12 1.28
C ASP A 109 -5.45 -17.26 1.09
N TRP A 110 -4.63 -17.15 0.05
CA TRP A 110 -3.58 -18.12 -0.24
C TRP A 110 -2.54 -18.21 0.90
N ALA A 111 -2.07 -17.06 1.40
CA ALA A 111 -1.06 -17.06 2.45
C ALA A 111 -1.58 -17.69 3.76
N ILE A 112 -2.83 -17.47 4.11
CA ILE A 112 -3.47 -18.09 5.27
C ILE A 112 -3.62 -19.59 5.04
N ALA A 113 -4.07 -20.03 3.86
CA ALA A 113 -4.33 -21.44 3.58
C ALA A 113 -3.05 -22.26 3.38
N GLU A 114 -2.09 -21.75 2.62
CA GLU A 114 -0.91 -22.53 2.17
C GLU A 114 0.34 -22.29 3.02
N LEU A 115 0.46 -21.07 3.59
CA LEU A 115 1.56 -20.73 4.50
C LEU A 115 1.18 -20.84 5.97
N GLU A 116 -0.06 -21.28 6.28
CA GLU A 116 -0.58 -21.38 7.66
C GLU A 116 -0.36 -20.10 8.48
N ALA A 117 -0.43 -18.94 7.80
CA ALA A 117 -0.30 -17.65 8.45
C ALA A 117 -1.55 -17.34 9.30
N SER A 118 -1.39 -16.53 10.34
CA SER A 118 -2.51 -16.00 11.11
C SER A 118 -3.47 -15.19 10.22
N PRO A 119 -4.79 -15.24 10.46
CA PRO A 119 -5.74 -14.36 9.78
C PRO A 119 -5.62 -12.89 10.22
N GLU A 120 -4.82 -12.56 11.21
CA GLU A 120 -4.49 -11.19 11.57
C GLU A 120 -3.45 -10.63 10.59
N VAL A 121 -3.88 -9.70 9.73
CA VAL A 121 -3.07 -9.16 8.65
C VAL A 121 -2.63 -7.75 8.98
N VAL A 122 -1.35 -7.46 8.76
CA VAL A 122 -0.87 -6.09 8.62
C VAL A 122 -0.55 -5.83 7.15
N ALA A 123 -0.94 -4.68 6.63
CA ALA A 123 -0.72 -4.32 5.23
C ALA A 123 0.00 -2.98 5.12
N GLY A 124 0.85 -2.82 4.13
CA GLY A 124 1.49 -1.55 3.90
C GLY A 124 2.15 -1.47 2.53
N GLY A 125 2.73 -0.32 2.27
CA GLY A 125 3.42 -0.07 1.02
C GLY A 125 3.86 1.36 0.84
N VAL A 126 4.48 1.60 -0.29
CA VAL A 126 5.02 2.90 -0.66
C VAL A 126 4.24 3.47 -1.84
N SER A 127 3.82 4.73 -1.78
CA SER A 127 3.09 5.42 -2.85
C SER A 127 1.89 4.59 -3.31
N MET A 128 1.80 4.16 -4.57
CA MET A 128 0.76 3.26 -5.08
C MET A 128 0.48 2.05 -4.16
N GLY A 129 1.54 1.42 -3.63
CA GLY A 129 1.38 0.28 -2.73
C GLY A 129 0.72 0.65 -1.41
N GLY A 130 0.99 1.85 -0.91
CA GLY A 130 0.31 2.40 0.27
C GLY A 130 -1.17 2.73 0.02
N ASP A 131 -1.50 3.28 -1.15
CA ASP A 131 -2.90 3.53 -1.55
C ASP A 131 -3.70 2.23 -1.57
N VAL A 132 -3.10 1.16 -2.14
CA VAL A 132 -3.72 -0.18 -2.20
C VAL A 132 -3.88 -0.76 -0.79
N ALA A 133 -2.89 -0.63 0.09
CA ALA A 133 -2.97 -1.15 1.45
C ALA A 133 -4.09 -0.48 2.26
N VAL A 134 -4.28 0.84 2.09
CA VAL A 134 -5.39 1.56 2.72
C VAL A 134 -6.73 1.08 2.15
N ALA A 135 -6.87 0.95 0.82
CA ALA A 135 -8.09 0.46 0.19
C ALA A 135 -8.41 -0.99 0.61
N LEU A 136 -7.39 -1.85 0.72
CA LEU A 136 -7.54 -3.22 1.19
C LEU A 136 -8.15 -3.28 2.59
N ALA A 137 -7.73 -2.38 3.50
CA ALA A 137 -8.32 -2.30 4.83
C ALA A 137 -9.82 -1.94 4.81
N GLY A 138 -10.33 -1.30 3.78
CA GLY A 138 -11.76 -1.04 3.60
C GLY A 138 -12.56 -2.27 3.15
N VAL A 139 -11.93 -3.24 2.47
CA VAL A 139 -12.63 -4.39 1.87
C VAL A 139 -12.30 -5.73 2.53
N ASP A 140 -11.24 -5.82 3.34
CA ASP A 140 -10.83 -7.04 4.05
C ASP A 140 -10.77 -6.79 5.56
N GLU A 141 -11.70 -7.40 6.29
CA GLU A 141 -11.79 -7.24 7.74
C GLU A 141 -10.61 -7.85 8.52
N ARG A 142 -9.80 -8.70 7.89
CA ARG A 142 -8.61 -9.31 8.48
C ARG A 142 -7.45 -8.32 8.59
N VAL A 143 -7.47 -7.22 7.80
CA VAL A 143 -6.45 -6.17 7.86
C VAL A 143 -6.67 -5.32 9.10
N MET A 144 -5.86 -5.55 10.12
CA MET A 144 -5.97 -4.90 11.42
C MET A 144 -5.16 -3.62 11.51
N ARG A 145 -4.03 -3.56 10.79
CA ARG A 145 -3.13 -2.41 10.76
C ARG A 145 -2.65 -2.11 9.35
N VAL A 146 -2.53 -0.82 9.06
CA VAL A 146 -1.97 -0.32 7.80
C VAL A 146 -0.85 0.67 8.08
N ALA A 147 0.25 0.59 7.32
CA ALA A 147 1.29 1.60 7.28
C ALA A 147 1.56 2.01 5.83
N SER A 148 1.41 3.29 5.52
CA SER A 148 1.58 3.81 4.16
C SER A 148 2.60 4.95 4.12
N ILE A 149 3.53 4.90 3.17
CA ILE A 149 4.57 5.90 2.97
C ILE A 149 4.27 6.70 1.71
N VAL A 150 4.19 8.04 1.82
CA VAL A 150 3.93 8.99 0.72
C VAL A 150 2.77 8.54 -0.16
N ALA A 151 1.68 8.14 0.49
CA ALA A 151 0.48 7.56 -0.11
C ALA A 151 -0.78 8.31 0.35
N THR A 152 -1.91 8.05 -0.30
CA THR A 152 -3.15 8.77 -0.04
C THR A 152 -4.37 7.85 -0.07
N PRO A 153 -5.37 8.11 0.79
CA PRO A 153 -6.69 7.51 0.72
C PRO A 153 -7.62 8.21 -0.29
N ASP A 154 -7.15 9.24 -0.98
CA ASP A 154 -7.91 9.99 -2.00
C ASP A 154 -7.34 9.72 -3.40
N TRP A 155 -8.01 8.88 -4.17
CA TRP A 155 -7.58 8.53 -5.52
C TRP A 155 -7.75 9.66 -6.53
N THR A 156 -8.46 10.73 -6.16
CA THR A 156 -8.58 11.92 -7.03
C THR A 156 -7.34 12.81 -6.99
N ARG A 157 -6.58 12.80 -5.88
CA ARG A 157 -5.34 13.59 -5.69
C ARG A 157 -5.44 15.00 -6.26
N PRO A 158 -6.31 15.86 -5.74
CA PRO A 158 -6.46 17.21 -6.26
C PRO A 158 -5.14 17.98 -6.15
N GLY A 159 -4.75 18.66 -7.22
CA GLY A 159 -3.50 19.44 -7.25
C GLY A 159 -2.21 18.61 -7.36
N MET A 160 -2.28 17.34 -7.79
CA MET A 160 -1.10 16.51 -8.01
C MET A 160 -0.14 17.12 -9.03
N HIS A 161 1.12 17.30 -8.65
CA HIS A 161 2.18 17.84 -9.51
C HIS A 161 3.04 16.73 -10.13
N ASP A 162 3.69 17.05 -11.23
CA ASP A 162 4.64 16.16 -11.90
C ASP A 162 5.86 15.90 -11.02
N LEU A 163 6.34 14.65 -10.98
CA LEU A 163 7.53 14.27 -10.21
C LEU A 163 8.82 14.91 -10.71
N ASN A 164 8.89 15.17 -12.02
CA ASN A 164 10.09 15.72 -12.68
C ASN A 164 10.00 17.24 -12.84
N ASP A 165 8.80 17.81 -12.74
CA ASP A 165 8.55 19.25 -12.82
C ASP A 165 7.48 19.65 -11.77
N PRO A 166 7.91 19.93 -10.52
CA PRO A 166 6.98 20.29 -9.45
C PRO A 166 6.22 21.61 -9.69
N SER A 167 6.55 22.38 -10.71
CA SER A 167 5.78 23.56 -11.11
C SER A 167 4.54 23.21 -11.97
N ARG A 168 4.48 21.98 -12.51
CA ARG A 168 3.45 21.52 -13.43
C ARG A 168 2.42 20.65 -12.70
N VAL A 169 1.17 21.11 -12.65
CA VAL A 169 0.03 20.27 -12.22
C VAL A 169 -0.26 19.24 -13.29
N LEU A 170 -0.39 17.97 -12.91
CA LEU A 170 -0.71 16.90 -13.83
C LEU A 170 -2.20 16.93 -14.20
N PRO A 171 -2.53 16.93 -15.51
CA PRO A 171 -3.90 16.78 -15.97
C PRO A 171 -4.35 15.34 -15.71
N GLN A 172 -5.30 15.14 -14.82
CA GLN A 172 -5.73 13.80 -14.45
C GLN A 172 -6.59 13.10 -15.52
N GLY A 173 -7.13 13.85 -16.50
CA GLY A 173 -7.98 13.32 -17.55
C GLY A 173 -9.37 12.88 -17.05
N GLN A 174 -10.14 12.25 -17.95
CA GLN A 174 -11.44 11.68 -17.64
C GLN A 174 -11.31 10.17 -17.39
N ALA A 175 -12.02 9.68 -16.40
CA ALA A 175 -12.18 8.25 -16.19
C ALA A 175 -13.19 7.71 -17.22
N ASP A 176 -12.90 6.56 -17.83
CA ASP A 176 -13.92 5.78 -18.53
C ASP A 176 -14.80 5.00 -17.53
N ALA A 177 -15.80 4.28 -18.03
CA ALA A 177 -16.74 3.54 -17.17
C ALA A 177 -16.04 2.46 -16.34
N TYR A 178 -14.98 1.82 -16.89
CA TYR A 178 -14.20 0.80 -16.19
C TYR A 178 -13.41 1.40 -15.03
N ALA A 179 -12.67 2.47 -15.26
CA ALA A 179 -11.91 3.16 -14.22
C ALA A 179 -12.83 3.76 -13.14
N ARG A 180 -13.97 4.33 -13.55
CA ARG A 180 -14.96 4.89 -12.63
C ARG A 180 -15.54 3.84 -11.71
N TRP A 181 -15.78 2.63 -12.19
CA TRP A 181 -16.29 1.55 -11.35
C TRP A 181 -15.38 1.27 -10.16
N PHE A 182 -14.06 1.21 -10.36
CA PHE A 182 -13.11 0.99 -9.27
C PHE A 182 -13.13 2.16 -8.26
N TYR A 183 -13.14 3.39 -8.74
CA TYR A 183 -13.23 4.56 -7.88
C TYR A 183 -14.52 4.56 -7.06
N ASP A 184 -15.65 4.36 -7.72
CA ASP A 184 -16.97 4.39 -7.10
C ASP A 184 -17.21 3.25 -6.09
N HIS A 185 -16.31 2.26 -6.00
CA HIS A 185 -16.46 1.12 -5.08
C HIS A 185 -15.29 0.94 -4.10
N LEU A 186 -14.13 1.53 -4.36
CA LEU A 186 -12.92 1.20 -3.62
C LEU A 186 -12.10 2.41 -3.14
N ASP A 187 -12.41 3.64 -3.59
CA ASP A 187 -11.71 4.82 -3.10
C ASP A 187 -11.96 5.03 -1.60
N PRO A 188 -10.93 5.03 -0.75
CA PRO A 188 -11.12 5.06 0.70
C PRO A 188 -11.86 6.31 1.21
N LEU A 189 -11.55 7.48 0.64
CA LEU A 189 -12.13 8.74 1.11
C LEU A 189 -13.63 8.85 0.83
N THR A 190 -14.14 8.15 -0.19
CA THR A 190 -15.57 8.13 -0.53
C THR A 190 -16.34 6.97 0.13
N HIS A 191 -15.63 6.03 0.80
CA HIS A 191 -16.21 4.83 1.42
C HIS A 191 -15.86 4.70 2.92
N LEU A 192 -16.02 5.78 3.67
CA LEU A 192 -15.63 5.86 5.08
C LEU A 192 -16.31 4.80 5.97
N ASP A 193 -17.54 4.40 5.66
CA ASP A 193 -18.27 3.35 6.40
C ASP A 193 -17.59 1.98 6.32
N ALA A 194 -16.80 1.72 5.27
CA ALA A 194 -16.01 0.50 5.14
C ALA A 194 -14.94 0.36 6.26
N TYR A 195 -14.60 1.48 6.90
CA TYR A 195 -13.63 1.54 8.00
C TYR A 195 -14.25 1.49 9.39
N ALA A 196 -15.57 1.40 9.51
CA ALA A 196 -16.31 1.46 10.79
C ALA A 196 -15.83 0.44 11.85
N ARG A 197 -15.24 -0.71 11.43
CA ARG A 197 -14.66 -1.71 12.33
C ARG A 197 -13.37 -1.26 13.03
N GLY A 198 -12.74 -0.15 12.56
CA GLY A 198 -11.62 0.50 13.20
C GLY A 198 -10.24 -0.12 12.94
N PRO A 199 -9.80 -0.34 11.69
CA PRO A 199 -8.40 -0.66 11.44
C PRO A 199 -7.50 0.49 11.92
N ALA A 200 -6.31 0.15 12.44
CA ALA A 200 -5.32 1.17 12.80
C ALA A 200 -4.51 1.56 11.55
N ILE A 201 -4.43 2.85 11.21
CA ILE A 201 -3.80 3.31 9.97
C ILE A 201 -2.76 4.38 10.27
N ALA A 202 -1.51 4.17 9.84
CA ALA A 202 -0.45 5.18 9.87
C ALA A 202 -0.15 5.68 8.45
N PHE A 203 -0.15 7.00 8.29
CA PHE A 203 0.31 7.71 7.11
C PHE A 203 1.62 8.42 7.42
N GLU A 204 2.70 8.06 6.73
CA GLU A 204 4.01 8.70 6.75
C GLU A 204 4.12 9.61 5.52
N CYS A 205 3.72 10.87 5.67
CA CYS A 205 3.60 11.84 4.57
C CYS A 205 4.81 12.77 4.50
N GLY A 206 5.18 13.20 3.29
CA GLY A 206 6.16 14.26 3.10
C GLY A 206 5.52 15.66 3.11
N ALA A 207 6.10 16.62 3.84
CA ALA A 207 5.61 17.99 3.84
C ALA A 207 5.81 18.69 2.49
N ASP A 208 6.86 18.30 1.76
CA ASP A 208 7.22 18.87 0.46
C ASP A 208 6.76 17.96 -0.71
N ASP A 209 5.93 16.95 -0.41
CA ASP A 209 5.38 16.07 -1.42
C ASP A 209 4.20 16.74 -2.16
N THR A 210 4.48 17.30 -3.32
CA THR A 210 3.47 17.89 -4.20
C THR A 210 2.84 16.90 -5.16
N HIS A 211 3.38 15.66 -5.25
CA HIS A 211 2.82 14.60 -6.06
C HIS A 211 1.72 13.81 -5.33
N VAL A 212 1.95 13.52 -4.05
CA VAL A 212 0.97 12.95 -3.13
C VAL A 212 0.92 13.82 -1.87
N PRO A 213 0.23 14.98 -1.93
CA PRO A 213 0.17 15.89 -0.80
C PRO A 213 -0.43 15.26 0.46
N PRO A 214 0.03 15.65 1.66
CA PRO A 214 -0.45 15.08 2.93
C PRO A 214 -1.91 15.40 3.23
N ASP A 215 -2.51 16.36 2.54
CA ASP A 215 -3.89 16.81 2.75
C ASP A 215 -4.92 15.68 2.52
N GLY A 216 -4.65 14.73 1.62
CA GLY A 216 -5.51 13.58 1.39
C GLY A 216 -5.69 12.72 2.66
N ALA A 217 -4.59 12.41 3.35
CA ALA A 217 -4.60 11.66 4.61
C ALA A 217 -5.27 12.47 5.74
N GLN A 218 -5.01 13.77 5.80
CA GLN A 218 -5.62 14.68 6.79
C GLN A 218 -7.13 14.80 6.60
N ARG A 219 -7.61 14.91 5.35
CA ARG A 219 -9.05 14.94 5.03
C ARG A 219 -9.74 13.62 5.39
N PHE A 220 -9.09 12.50 5.15
CA PHE A 220 -9.61 11.18 5.52
C PHE A 220 -9.78 11.06 7.04
N GLN A 221 -8.74 11.42 7.82
CA GLN A 221 -8.82 11.42 9.28
C GLN A 221 -9.91 12.36 9.80
N ALA A 222 -10.01 13.57 9.23
CA ALA A 222 -11.03 14.55 9.61
C ALA A 222 -12.46 14.04 9.30
N ALA A 223 -12.67 13.46 8.11
CA ALA A 223 -13.97 12.90 7.74
C ALA A 223 -14.35 11.69 8.61
N LEU A 224 -13.41 10.83 8.97
CA LEU A 224 -13.66 9.76 9.95
C LEU A 224 -14.00 10.31 11.33
N SER A 225 -13.42 11.43 11.74
CA SER A 225 -13.75 12.06 13.03
C SER A 225 -15.20 12.50 13.13
N GLU A 226 -15.82 12.84 12.01
CA GLU A 226 -17.23 13.25 11.96
C GLU A 226 -18.21 12.08 12.04
N ILE A 227 -17.89 10.94 11.41
CA ILE A 227 -18.81 9.80 11.28
C ILE A 227 -18.45 8.60 12.14
N HIS A 228 -17.14 8.34 12.32
CA HIS A 228 -16.58 7.23 13.10
C HIS A 228 -15.44 7.70 14.02
N PRO A 229 -15.71 8.52 15.07
CA PRO A 229 -14.65 9.13 15.91
C PRO A 229 -13.67 8.11 16.49
N HIS A 230 -14.16 6.93 16.92
CA HIS A 230 -13.33 5.85 17.46
C HIS A 230 -12.33 5.26 16.43
N VAL A 231 -12.65 5.36 15.12
CA VAL A 231 -11.73 4.98 14.05
C VAL A 231 -10.68 6.05 13.83
N ALA A 232 -11.11 7.32 13.83
CA ALA A 232 -10.20 8.46 13.64
C ALA A 232 -9.09 8.51 14.70
N GLU A 233 -9.37 8.11 15.94
CA GLU A 233 -8.37 7.99 17.02
C GLU A 233 -7.29 6.93 16.71
N ARG A 234 -7.57 6.00 15.81
CA ARG A 234 -6.63 4.97 15.35
C ARG A 234 -5.95 5.29 14.03
N VAL A 235 -6.22 6.46 13.46
CA VAL A 235 -5.56 6.99 12.26
C VAL A 235 -4.49 7.99 12.69
N CYS A 236 -3.24 7.70 12.37
CA CYS A 236 -2.10 8.56 12.64
C CYS A 236 -1.61 9.18 11.33
N VAL A 237 -1.54 10.50 11.24
CA VAL A 237 -0.98 11.21 10.08
C VAL A 237 0.27 11.96 10.54
N THR A 238 1.45 11.45 10.14
CA THR A 238 2.74 12.08 10.41
C THR A 238 3.23 12.78 9.17
N VAL A 239 3.51 14.08 9.28
CA VAL A 239 4.02 14.91 8.17
C VAL A 239 5.47 15.26 8.43
N HIS A 240 6.39 14.79 7.58
CA HIS A 240 7.83 14.93 7.72
C HIS A 240 8.35 16.18 7.00
N PRO A 241 8.88 17.18 7.70
CA PRO A 241 9.45 18.38 7.09
C PRO A 241 10.65 18.04 6.17
N GLY A 242 10.71 18.70 5.00
CA GLY A 242 11.79 18.51 4.04
C GLY A 242 11.77 17.22 3.25
N VAL A 243 10.69 16.43 3.36
CA VAL A 243 10.53 15.16 2.63
C VAL A 243 9.62 15.39 1.43
N GLY A 244 10.16 15.22 0.23
CA GLY A 244 9.41 15.15 -1.03
C GLY A 244 9.01 13.71 -1.37
N HIS A 245 8.27 13.52 -2.48
CA HIS A 245 7.78 12.19 -2.86
C HIS A 245 8.90 11.16 -3.03
N LEU A 246 9.92 11.48 -3.83
CA LEU A 246 11.01 10.54 -4.11
C LEU A 246 11.92 10.32 -2.90
N ASP A 247 12.02 11.28 -1.99
CA ASP A 247 12.75 11.13 -0.73
C ASP A 247 12.00 10.16 0.19
N GLY A 248 10.69 10.31 0.30
CA GLY A 248 9.83 9.39 1.05
C GLY A 248 9.88 7.97 0.52
N VAL A 249 9.80 7.79 -0.82
CA VAL A 249 9.91 6.46 -1.47
C VAL A 249 11.21 5.73 -1.11
N ARG A 250 12.30 6.46 -0.84
CA ARG A 250 13.64 5.90 -0.55
C ARG A 250 14.01 5.92 0.93
N SER A 251 13.13 6.41 1.78
CA SER A 251 13.44 6.69 3.18
C SER A 251 13.47 5.42 4.03
N ALA A 252 14.66 5.01 4.45
CA ALA A 252 14.83 3.94 5.43
C ALA A 252 14.20 4.30 6.79
N ALA A 253 14.17 5.57 7.15
CA ALA A 253 13.57 6.03 8.41
C ALA A 253 12.04 5.81 8.39
N LEU A 254 11.35 6.13 7.29
CA LEU A 254 9.91 5.90 7.16
C LEU A 254 9.57 4.41 7.14
N LEU A 255 10.41 3.57 6.51
CA LEU A 255 10.28 2.11 6.60
C LEU A 255 10.41 1.60 8.05
N GLN A 256 11.34 2.16 8.84
CA GLN A 256 11.47 1.82 10.25
C GLN A 256 10.24 2.24 11.08
N ASN A 257 9.63 3.39 10.78
CA ASN A 257 8.38 3.80 11.43
C ASN A 257 7.25 2.81 11.12
N CYS A 258 7.12 2.38 9.87
CA CYS A 258 6.14 1.35 9.48
C CYS A 258 6.36 0.02 10.21
N MET A 259 7.63 -0.40 10.35
CA MET A 259 7.97 -1.60 11.12
C MET A 259 7.58 -1.45 12.59
N ALA A 260 7.87 -0.30 13.20
CA ALA A 260 7.48 -0.03 14.58
C ALA A 260 5.95 -0.07 14.75
N TRP A 261 5.22 0.54 13.81
CA TRP A 261 3.75 0.54 13.79
C TRP A 261 3.16 -0.87 13.71
N PHE A 262 3.73 -1.75 12.89
CA PHE A 262 3.26 -3.14 12.76
C PHE A 262 3.51 -3.97 14.04
N LEU A 263 4.52 -3.62 14.82
CA LEU A 263 4.88 -4.32 16.06
C LEU A 263 4.15 -3.77 17.31
N GLU A 264 3.45 -2.66 17.22
CA GLU A 264 2.60 -2.17 18.30
C GLU A 264 1.44 -3.14 18.56
N ARG A 265 1.12 -3.39 19.82
CA ARG A 265 0.04 -4.29 20.26
C ARG A 265 -1.21 -3.52 20.66
#